data_6d73273ea47355c31810469dcb9d6700
#
_entry.id   6d73273ea47355c31810469dcb9d6700
#
_cell.length_a   1.000
_cell.length_b   1.000
_cell.length_c   1.000
_cell.angle_alpha   90.00
_cell.angle_beta   90.00
_cell.angle_gamma   90.00
#
_symmetry.space_group_name_H-M   'P 1'
#
loop_
_entity.id
_entity.type
_entity.pdbx_description
1 polymer ?
#
loop_
_entity_poly.entity_id
_entity_poly.type
_entity_poly.pdbx_seq_one_letter_code
_entity_poly.pdbx_strand_id
1 'polypeptide(L)'
;MRGLIRKSGIDAMLVERAQLQKLAEHITEEAVKGRSPWADARRRFMRNKAAVAGLIGLCFVVLFAVFGSYLAHWSNDELDFSVMGQVADLGRPSFENGHYFGTDDLGRDLFARTVQATQVSMSVALIGSLIAVVVGTLYGAISGYAGGIVDSIMMRAVDILMAIPYMFVLILLLVMFGRSTTILFVGIGLMSWLDMSRIVRGQTLSIKSKEYIEAAQATGVSSIKIILRHILPNLMGVVTVYATLLVPIMIMTESFISFLGLGIQEPLTSWGAMISEGAGSMTHGTLWQLAAPLFFFVITLFSFYFVGDGLRDALDPKDR
;
A
#
# COMPACT_ATOMS: atom_id res chain seq x y z
N MET A 1 32.17 10.07 -73.49
CA MET A 1 32.57 9.72 -72.11
C MET A 1 32.01 10.60 -70.99
N ARG A 2 31.79 11.90 -71.15
CA ARG A 2 31.27 12.82 -70.07
C ARG A 2 29.80 12.60 -69.67
N GLY A 3 28.96 11.97 -70.49
CA GLY A 3 27.51 11.72 -70.19
C GLY A 3 27.22 10.52 -69.28
N LEU A 4 28.06 9.50 -69.31
CA LEU A 4 27.88 8.26 -68.52
C LEU A 4 28.27 8.44 -67.05
N ILE A 5 29.28 9.26 -66.75
CA ILE A 5 29.75 9.55 -65.38
C ILE A 5 28.72 10.39 -64.61
N ARG A 6 28.00 11.30 -65.31
CA ARG A 6 26.98 12.15 -64.73
C ARG A 6 25.67 11.41 -64.35
N LYS A 7 25.30 10.34 -65.10
CA LYS A 7 24.15 9.50 -64.80
C LYS A 7 24.38 8.63 -63.58
N SER A 8 25.55 8.01 -63.46
CA SER A 8 25.92 7.16 -62.29
C SER A 8 25.93 7.92 -60.97
N GLY A 9 26.32 9.19 -60.97
CA GLY A 9 26.30 10.01 -59.72
C GLY A 9 24.88 10.41 -59.32
N ILE A 10 23.99 10.65 -60.25
CA ILE A 10 22.60 11.01 -59.97
C ILE A 10 21.84 9.78 -59.44
N ASP A 11 22.06 8.61 -60.01
CA ASP A 11 21.45 7.36 -59.54
C ASP A 11 21.93 6.97 -58.14
N ALA A 12 23.22 7.18 -57.80
CA ALA A 12 23.75 6.97 -56.47
C ALA A 12 23.11 7.92 -55.44
N MET A 13 22.96 9.19 -55.77
CA MET A 13 22.29 10.19 -54.90
C MET A 13 20.81 9.89 -54.69
N LEU A 14 20.12 9.34 -55.68
CA LEU A 14 18.71 8.96 -55.55
C LEU A 14 18.52 7.73 -54.64
N VAL A 15 19.43 6.75 -54.75
CA VAL A 15 19.44 5.58 -53.85
C VAL A 15 19.74 5.99 -52.40
N GLU A 16 20.72 6.86 -52.20
CA GLU A 16 21.06 7.37 -50.87
C GLU A 16 19.90 8.19 -50.22
N ARG A 17 19.24 9.03 -51.02
CA ARG A 17 18.01 9.75 -50.57
C ARG A 17 16.88 8.79 -50.23
N ALA A 18 16.65 7.75 -50.98
CA ALA A 18 15.61 6.76 -50.72
C ALA A 18 15.92 5.92 -49.46
N GLN A 19 17.21 5.65 -49.18
CA GLN A 19 17.64 5.00 -47.94
C GLN A 19 17.47 5.91 -46.72
N LEU A 20 17.82 7.20 -46.85
CA LEU A 20 17.60 8.18 -45.79
C LEU A 20 16.12 8.42 -45.49
N GLN A 21 15.27 8.45 -46.51
CA GLN A 21 13.82 8.54 -46.32
C GLN A 21 13.25 7.32 -45.62
N LYS A 22 13.64 6.11 -46.00
CA LYS A 22 13.22 4.89 -45.29
C LYS A 22 13.71 4.83 -43.86
N LEU A 23 14.93 5.29 -43.59
CA LEU A 23 15.47 5.40 -42.24
C LEU A 23 14.70 6.45 -41.40
N ALA A 24 14.39 7.60 -42.00
CA ALA A 24 13.59 8.64 -41.36
C ALA A 24 12.15 8.17 -41.07
N GLU A 25 11.51 7.44 -42.00
CA GLU A 25 10.20 6.84 -41.81
C GLU A 25 10.23 5.79 -40.67
N HIS A 26 11.26 4.93 -40.64
CA HIS A 26 11.43 3.93 -39.58
C HIS A 26 11.66 4.57 -38.21
N ILE A 27 12.48 5.60 -38.14
CA ILE A 27 12.71 6.39 -36.92
C ILE A 27 11.43 7.10 -36.45
N THR A 28 10.64 7.60 -37.42
CA THR A 28 9.38 8.30 -37.13
C THR A 28 8.30 7.29 -36.70
N GLU A 29 8.22 6.10 -37.30
CA GLU A 29 7.30 5.03 -36.86
C GLU A 29 7.66 4.46 -35.48
N GLU A 30 8.93 4.31 -35.16
CA GLU A 30 9.37 3.91 -33.80
C GLU A 30 9.12 5.01 -32.77
N ALA A 31 9.29 6.28 -33.13
CA ALA A 31 9.03 7.43 -32.24
C ALA A 31 7.51 7.64 -32.00
N VAL A 32 6.65 7.26 -32.95
CA VAL A 32 5.18 7.39 -32.85
C VAL A 32 4.54 6.25 -32.04
N LYS A 33 5.21 5.12 -31.85
CA LYS A 33 4.78 4.13 -30.86
C LYS A 33 5.11 4.62 -29.46
N GLY A 34 4.40 5.66 -29.01
CA GLY A 34 4.44 6.16 -27.64
C GLY A 34 4.17 5.00 -26.68
N ARG A 35 5.18 4.58 -25.94
CA ARG A 35 5.02 3.55 -24.91
C ARG A 35 4.07 4.07 -23.84
N SER A 36 3.11 3.26 -23.45
CA SER A 36 2.23 3.61 -22.34
C SER A 36 3.05 3.84 -21.08
N PRO A 37 2.88 4.97 -20.36
CA PRO A 37 3.59 5.24 -19.10
C PRO A 37 3.50 4.10 -18.09
N TRP A 38 2.38 3.38 -18.07
CA TRP A 38 2.15 2.21 -17.22
C TRP A 38 2.95 0.98 -17.67
N ALA A 39 3.20 0.81 -18.96
CA ALA A 39 4.03 -0.28 -19.47
C ALA A 39 5.50 -0.07 -19.08
N ASP A 40 5.99 1.16 -19.13
CA ASP A 40 7.34 1.50 -18.71
C ASP A 40 7.49 1.38 -17.18
N ALA A 41 6.52 1.85 -16.40
CA ALA A 41 6.48 1.69 -14.95
C ALA A 41 6.51 0.21 -14.56
N ARG A 42 5.68 -0.64 -15.20
CA ARG A 42 5.70 -2.09 -14.95
C ARG A 42 7.07 -2.71 -15.25
N ARG A 43 7.70 -2.32 -16.37
CA ARG A 43 9.02 -2.85 -16.73
C ARG A 43 10.10 -2.45 -15.72
N ARG A 44 10.10 -1.19 -15.25
CA ARG A 44 11.03 -0.70 -14.22
C ARG A 44 10.81 -1.42 -12.90
N PHE A 45 9.56 -1.55 -12.45
CA PHE A 45 9.19 -2.31 -11.26
C PHE A 45 9.70 -3.75 -11.30
N MET A 46 9.46 -4.46 -12.40
CA MET A 46 9.91 -5.86 -12.56
C MET A 46 11.44 -6.02 -12.64
N ARG A 47 12.18 -4.94 -12.90
CA ARG A 47 13.66 -4.95 -12.85
C ARG A 47 14.20 -4.72 -11.44
N ASN A 48 13.41 -4.15 -10.55
CA ASN A 48 13.78 -3.96 -9.15
C ASN A 48 13.58 -5.27 -8.37
N LYS A 49 14.68 -5.95 -8.03
CA LYS A 49 14.64 -7.25 -7.36
C LYS A 49 13.98 -7.19 -5.98
N ALA A 50 14.17 -6.09 -5.23
CA ALA A 50 13.56 -5.91 -3.92
C ALA A 50 12.04 -5.77 -4.06
N ALA A 51 11.56 -4.98 -5.03
CA ALA A 51 10.14 -4.83 -5.31
C ALA A 51 9.47 -6.15 -5.70
N VAL A 52 10.14 -6.96 -6.54
CA VAL A 52 9.64 -8.29 -6.93
C VAL A 52 9.63 -9.24 -5.73
N ALA A 53 10.67 -9.24 -4.90
CA ALA A 53 10.69 -10.04 -3.67
C ALA A 53 9.56 -9.62 -2.71
N GLY A 54 9.32 -8.32 -2.53
CA GLY A 54 8.19 -7.81 -1.76
C GLY A 54 6.84 -8.24 -2.34
N LEU A 55 6.68 -8.20 -3.67
CA LEU A 55 5.45 -8.67 -4.32
C LEU A 55 5.21 -10.16 -4.07
N ILE A 56 6.26 -10.99 -4.15
CA ILE A 56 6.18 -12.42 -3.83
C ILE A 56 5.79 -12.61 -2.35
N GLY A 57 6.39 -11.85 -1.44
CA GLY A 57 6.05 -11.88 -0.02
C GLY A 57 4.58 -11.50 0.24
N LEU A 58 4.07 -10.44 -0.40
CA LEU A 58 2.65 -10.07 -0.31
C LEU A 58 1.74 -11.16 -0.88
N CYS A 59 2.09 -11.73 -2.04
CA CYS A 59 1.33 -12.83 -2.61
C CYS A 59 1.27 -14.02 -1.65
N PHE A 60 2.38 -14.37 -1.01
CA PHE A 60 2.44 -15.43 0.01
C PHE A 60 1.51 -15.13 1.18
N VAL A 61 1.57 -13.92 1.76
CA VAL A 61 0.72 -13.51 2.89
C VAL A 61 -0.76 -13.49 2.50
N VAL A 62 -1.10 -13.00 1.31
CA VAL A 62 -2.49 -13.00 0.81
C VAL A 62 -2.99 -14.43 0.59
N LEU A 63 -2.17 -15.30 -0.01
CA LEU A 63 -2.54 -16.71 -0.19
C LEU A 63 -2.74 -17.42 1.16
N PHE A 64 -1.89 -17.13 2.14
CA PHE A 64 -2.04 -17.64 3.50
C PHE A 64 -3.34 -17.13 4.15
N ALA A 65 -3.67 -15.84 4.01
CA ALA A 65 -4.91 -15.28 4.53
C ALA A 65 -6.17 -15.90 3.90
N VAL A 66 -6.14 -16.16 2.57
CA VAL A 66 -7.32 -16.67 1.84
C VAL A 66 -7.47 -18.17 1.99
N PHE A 67 -6.38 -18.92 1.88
CA PHE A 67 -6.41 -20.38 1.80
C PHE A 67 -6.01 -21.08 3.11
N GLY A 68 -5.40 -20.36 4.05
CA GLY A 68 -4.91 -20.93 5.30
C GLY A 68 -6.01 -21.62 6.11
N SER A 69 -7.22 -21.07 6.15
CA SER A 69 -8.35 -21.69 6.86
C SER A 69 -8.74 -23.06 6.30
N TYR A 70 -8.51 -23.33 5.01
CA TYR A 70 -8.76 -24.65 4.40
C TYR A 70 -7.66 -25.66 4.74
N LEU A 71 -6.47 -25.18 5.13
CA LEU A 71 -5.34 -26.02 5.52
C LEU A 71 -5.30 -26.26 7.02
N ALA A 72 -6.00 -25.45 7.80
CA ALA A 72 -6.09 -25.59 9.25
C ALA A 72 -6.83 -26.88 9.60
N HIS A 73 -6.28 -27.67 10.52
CA HIS A 73 -6.94 -28.87 11.06
C HIS A 73 -7.93 -28.53 12.18
N TRP A 74 -7.58 -27.46 12.93
CA TRP A 74 -8.36 -26.95 14.07
C TRP A 74 -9.03 -25.62 13.72
N SER A 75 -10.14 -25.32 14.39
CA SER A 75 -10.73 -23.99 14.35
C SER A 75 -9.92 -23.01 15.22
N ASN A 76 -10.06 -21.71 14.94
CA ASN A 76 -9.34 -20.65 15.68
C ASN A 76 -9.79 -20.47 17.14
N ASP A 77 -10.96 -20.96 17.50
CA ASP A 77 -11.59 -20.88 18.82
C ASP A 77 -11.73 -22.25 19.52
N GLU A 78 -11.42 -23.35 18.82
CA GLU A 78 -11.44 -24.70 19.38
C GLU A 78 -10.30 -24.90 20.38
N LEU A 79 -10.62 -25.52 21.51
CA LEU A 79 -9.69 -25.76 22.62
C LEU A 79 -9.25 -27.20 22.65
N ASP A 80 -7.98 -27.48 22.57
CA ASP A 80 -7.42 -28.81 22.86
C ASP A 80 -7.14 -28.93 24.37
N PHE A 81 -8.09 -29.57 25.06
CA PHE A 81 -8.01 -29.83 26.48
C PHE A 81 -6.85 -30.75 26.88
N SER A 82 -6.31 -31.54 25.94
CA SER A 82 -5.20 -32.46 26.23
C SER A 82 -3.88 -31.70 26.46
N VAL A 83 -3.78 -30.49 25.94
CA VAL A 83 -2.56 -29.64 26.01
C VAL A 83 -2.62 -28.65 27.18
N MET A 84 -3.81 -28.36 27.68
CA MET A 84 -4.01 -27.35 28.75
C MET A 84 -3.21 -27.70 30.01
N GLY A 85 -2.47 -26.72 30.52
CA GLY A 85 -1.60 -26.88 31.69
C GLY A 85 -0.23 -27.52 31.41
N GLN A 86 -0.01 -28.06 30.22
CA GLN A 86 1.25 -28.68 29.78
C GLN A 86 1.72 -28.14 28.40
N VAL A 87 1.40 -26.90 28.11
CA VAL A 87 1.63 -26.30 26.80
C VAL A 87 3.12 -26.33 26.39
N ALA A 88 4.02 -26.13 27.35
CA ALA A 88 5.47 -26.18 27.07
C ALA A 88 5.95 -27.55 26.53
N ASP A 89 5.29 -28.62 26.88
CA ASP A 89 5.65 -29.99 26.50
C ASP A 89 4.76 -30.51 25.34
N LEU A 90 3.44 -30.35 25.44
CA LEU A 90 2.47 -30.93 24.53
C LEU A 90 1.96 -29.96 23.46
N GLY A 91 2.06 -28.64 23.71
CA GLY A 91 1.58 -27.60 22.79
C GLY A 91 2.59 -27.18 21.69
N ARG A 92 3.67 -27.92 21.51
CA ARG A 92 4.70 -27.62 20.50
C ARG A 92 4.19 -27.81 19.07
N PRO A 93 4.78 -27.07 18.10
CA PRO A 93 4.50 -27.30 16.68
C PRO A 93 4.63 -28.78 16.30
N SER A 94 3.56 -29.35 15.74
CA SER A 94 3.51 -30.77 15.36
C SER A 94 2.58 -31.00 14.18
N PHE A 95 3.00 -31.87 13.25
CA PHE A 95 2.15 -32.33 12.15
C PHE A 95 1.24 -33.49 12.54
N GLU A 96 1.58 -34.24 13.60
CA GLU A 96 0.85 -35.42 14.03
C GLU A 96 -0.49 -35.06 14.65
N ASN A 97 -0.52 -34.01 15.49
CA ASN A 97 -1.75 -33.54 16.15
C ASN A 97 -2.45 -32.40 15.39
N GLY A 98 -1.91 -31.99 14.25
CA GLY A 98 -2.46 -30.92 13.41
C GLY A 98 -2.17 -29.49 13.89
N HIS A 99 -1.42 -29.29 14.97
CA HIS A 99 -0.99 -27.98 15.48
C HIS A 99 0.31 -27.53 14.79
N TYR A 100 0.21 -27.11 13.52
CA TYR A 100 1.38 -26.80 12.69
C TYR A 100 2.29 -25.71 13.29
N PHE A 101 1.73 -24.72 13.97
CA PHE A 101 2.47 -23.67 14.67
C PHE A 101 2.45 -23.83 16.19
N GLY A 102 1.95 -24.98 16.68
CA GLY A 102 1.73 -25.23 18.11
C GLY A 102 0.43 -24.60 18.61
N THR A 103 0.29 -24.55 19.94
CA THR A 103 -0.87 -23.99 20.62
C THR A 103 -0.50 -22.78 21.49
N ASP A 104 -1.50 -21.96 21.81
CA ASP A 104 -1.40 -20.93 22.84
C ASP A 104 -1.61 -21.53 24.24
N ASP A 105 -1.57 -20.67 25.27
CA ASP A 105 -1.71 -21.09 26.69
C ASP A 105 -3.09 -21.66 27.03
N LEU A 106 -4.10 -21.43 26.19
CA LEU A 106 -5.44 -21.98 26.32
C LEU A 106 -5.65 -23.26 25.50
N GLY A 107 -4.63 -23.74 24.79
CA GLY A 107 -4.73 -24.90 23.91
C GLY A 107 -5.39 -24.61 22.55
N ARG A 108 -5.50 -23.33 22.13
CA ARG A 108 -6.01 -22.96 20.81
C ARG A 108 -4.93 -23.10 19.76
N ASP A 109 -5.32 -23.49 18.53
CA ASP A 109 -4.38 -23.68 17.42
C ASP A 109 -3.80 -22.36 16.91
N LEU A 110 -2.48 -22.21 16.96
CA LEU A 110 -1.80 -21.00 16.52
C LEU A 110 -1.77 -20.83 15.01
N PHE A 111 -1.87 -21.90 14.21
CA PHE A 111 -1.94 -21.78 12.76
C PHE A 111 -3.25 -21.12 12.36
N ALA A 112 -4.40 -21.64 12.83
CA ALA A 112 -5.72 -21.08 12.55
C ALA A 112 -5.84 -19.62 13.07
N ARG A 113 -5.34 -19.35 14.28
CA ARG A 113 -5.29 -18.00 14.86
C ARG A 113 -4.40 -17.05 14.05
N THR A 114 -3.25 -17.51 13.55
CA THR A 114 -2.37 -16.70 12.69
C THR A 114 -3.05 -16.37 11.36
N VAL A 115 -3.80 -17.31 10.78
CA VAL A 115 -4.61 -17.04 9.58
C VAL A 115 -5.63 -15.93 9.86
N GLN A 116 -6.41 -16.04 10.92
CA GLN A 116 -7.40 -15.05 11.33
C GLN A 116 -6.72 -13.68 11.61
N ALA A 117 -5.61 -13.67 12.34
CA ALA A 117 -4.85 -12.47 12.64
C ALA A 117 -4.37 -11.76 11.36
N THR A 118 -3.91 -12.55 10.37
CA THR A 118 -3.51 -12.03 9.05
C THR A 118 -4.70 -11.38 8.34
N GLN A 119 -5.86 -12.04 8.31
CA GLN A 119 -7.07 -11.51 7.70
C GLN A 119 -7.51 -10.20 8.37
N VAL A 120 -7.52 -10.15 9.69
CA VAL A 120 -7.98 -9.00 10.47
C VAL A 120 -7.01 -7.84 10.31
N SER A 121 -5.71 -8.02 10.59
CA SER A 121 -4.71 -6.94 10.53
C SER A 121 -4.57 -6.37 9.11
N MET A 122 -4.60 -7.21 8.07
CA MET A 122 -4.60 -6.73 6.68
C MET A 122 -5.89 -5.97 6.32
N SER A 123 -7.04 -6.44 6.78
CA SER A 123 -8.32 -5.77 6.53
C SER A 123 -8.36 -4.38 7.17
N VAL A 124 -7.90 -4.26 8.44
CA VAL A 124 -7.77 -2.95 9.13
C VAL A 124 -6.92 -2.00 8.30
N ALA A 125 -5.74 -2.46 7.90
CA ALA A 125 -4.79 -1.63 7.19
C ALA A 125 -5.28 -1.21 5.80
N LEU A 126 -5.88 -2.12 5.04
CA LEU A 126 -6.40 -1.84 3.70
C LEU A 126 -7.61 -0.89 3.75
N ILE A 127 -8.57 -1.14 4.64
CA ILE A 127 -9.77 -0.28 4.79
C ILE A 127 -9.35 1.11 5.30
N GLY A 128 -8.48 1.15 6.32
CA GLY A 128 -7.97 2.40 6.86
C GLY A 128 -7.19 3.22 5.82
N SER A 129 -6.32 2.57 5.03
CA SER A 129 -5.59 3.25 3.96
C SER A 129 -6.51 3.72 2.85
N LEU A 130 -7.56 2.96 2.49
CA LEU A 130 -8.55 3.37 1.50
C LEU A 130 -9.30 4.63 1.96
N ILE A 131 -9.74 4.68 3.21
CA ILE A 131 -10.39 5.87 3.80
C ILE A 131 -9.44 7.07 3.72
N ALA A 132 -8.19 6.91 4.18
CA ALA A 132 -7.19 7.96 4.17
C ALA A 132 -6.87 8.46 2.75
N VAL A 133 -6.74 7.56 1.80
CA VAL A 133 -6.48 7.89 0.38
C VAL A 133 -7.66 8.64 -0.23
N VAL A 134 -8.88 8.15 -0.08
CA VAL A 134 -10.06 8.78 -0.69
C VAL A 134 -10.29 10.17 -0.09
N VAL A 135 -10.38 10.25 1.24
CA VAL A 135 -10.65 11.53 1.93
C VAL A 135 -9.50 12.52 1.73
N GLY A 136 -8.25 12.07 1.94
CA GLY A 136 -7.07 12.94 1.82
C GLY A 136 -6.84 13.42 0.39
N THR A 137 -7.05 12.56 -0.61
CA THR A 137 -6.90 12.94 -2.01
C THR A 137 -7.95 13.98 -2.42
N LEU A 138 -9.20 13.78 -2.08
CA LEU A 138 -10.27 14.74 -2.41
C LEU A 138 -10.06 16.07 -1.67
N TYR A 139 -9.77 16.00 -0.37
CA TYR A 139 -9.54 17.20 0.45
C TYR A 139 -8.33 18.00 -0.06
N GLY A 140 -7.20 17.34 -0.27
CA GLY A 140 -5.97 17.97 -0.77
C GLY A 140 -6.12 18.55 -2.18
N ALA A 141 -6.82 17.83 -3.07
CA ALA A 141 -7.08 18.31 -4.44
C ALA A 141 -7.99 19.55 -4.44
N ILE A 142 -9.05 19.56 -3.64
CA ILE A 142 -9.96 20.71 -3.51
C ILE A 142 -9.20 21.91 -2.93
N SER A 143 -8.48 21.72 -1.83
CA SER A 143 -7.68 22.77 -1.17
C SER A 143 -6.65 23.37 -2.13
N GLY A 144 -5.80 22.56 -2.74
CA GLY A 144 -4.76 23.02 -3.66
C GLY A 144 -5.31 23.71 -4.91
N TYR A 145 -6.43 23.22 -5.46
CA TYR A 145 -7.06 23.81 -6.63
C TYR A 145 -7.75 25.15 -6.31
N ALA A 146 -8.54 25.22 -5.23
CA ALA A 146 -9.22 26.45 -4.83
C ALA A 146 -8.22 27.56 -4.51
N GLY A 147 -7.21 27.26 -3.71
CA GLY A 147 -6.20 28.26 -3.33
C GLY A 147 -6.75 29.35 -2.39
N GLY A 148 -5.95 30.41 -2.17
CA GLY A 148 -6.37 31.61 -1.42
C GLY A 148 -6.90 31.30 -0.02
N ILE A 149 -8.02 31.92 0.35
CA ILE A 149 -8.64 31.82 1.67
C ILE A 149 -9.17 30.39 1.94
N VAL A 150 -9.74 29.71 0.93
CA VAL A 150 -10.27 28.36 1.05
C VAL A 150 -9.16 27.39 1.43
N ASP A 151 -8.04 27.42 0.70
CA ASP A 151 -6.86 26.63 0.99
C ASP A 151 -6.34 26.89 2.41
N SER A 152 -6.24 28.17 2.79
CA SER A 152 -5.75 28.57 4.11
C SER A 152 -6.63 28.05 5.25
N ILE A 153 -7.95 28.10 5.10
CA ILE A 153 -8.90 27.58 6.11
C ILE A 153 -8.79 26.05 6.19
N MET A 154 -8.83 25.37 5.03
CA MET A 154 -8.77 23.92 4.97
C MET A 154 -7.45 23.40 5.56
N MET A 155 -6.31 23.98 5.22
CA MET A 155 -5.03 23.56 5.77
C MET A 155 -4.86 23.92 7.25
N ARG A 156 -5.46 25.03 7.72
CA ARG A 156 -5.48 25.36 9.15
C ARG A 156 -6.25 24.31 9.95
N ALA A 157 -7.35 23.79 9.43
CA ALA A 157 -8.09 22.69 10.06
C ALA A 157 -7.21 21.42 10.16
N VAL A 158 -6.49 21.07 9.07
CA VAL A 158 -5.53 19.96 9.08
C VAL A 158 -4.42 20.21 10.13
N ASP A 159 -3.86 21.41 10.19
CA ASP A 159 -2.79 21.75 11.14
C ASP A 159 -3.23 21.61 12.59
N ILE A 160 -4.45 22.06 12.91
CA ILE A 160 -5.04 21.93 14.25
C ILE A 160 -5.23 20.45 14.62
N LEU A 161 -5.76 19.64 13.71
CA LEU A 161 -5.98 18.21 13.96
C LEU A 161 -4.64 17.47 14.12
N MET A 162 -3.62 17.81 13.33
CA MET A 162 -2.29 17.21 13.44
C MET A 162 -1.51 17.64 14.67
N ALA A 163 -1.89 18.75 15.32
CA ALA A 163 -1.27 19.17 16.58
C ALA A 163 -1.64 18.24 17.74
N ILE A 164 -2.73 17.48 17.61
CA ILE A 164 -3.13 16.49 18.61
C ILE A 164 -2.44 15.17 18.29
N PRO A 165 -1.69 14.56 19.23
CA PRO A 165 -1.08 13.26 19.01
C PRO A 165 -2.15 12.21 18.67
N TYR A 166 -2.12 11.71 17.44
CA TYR A 166 -3.20 10.87 16.90
C TYR A 166 -3.47 9.59 17.72
N MET A 167 -2.44 9.02 18.36
CA MET A 167 -2.59 7.85 19.21
C MET A 167 -3.48 8.11 20.43
N PHE A 168 -3.41 9.31 21.03
CA PHE A 168 -4.33 9.67 22.12
C PHE A 168 -5.77 9.78 21.63
N VAL A 169 -5.99 10.35 20.43
CA VAL A 169 -7.33 10.43 19.85
C VAL A 169 -7.87 9.03 19.59
N LEU A 170 -7.07 8.13 19.02
CA LEU A 170 -7.48 6.77 18.74
C LEU A 170 -7.80 5.99 20.01
N ILE A 171 -6.94 6.07 21.02
CA ILE A 171 -7.19 5.44 22.33
C ILE A 171 -8.47 6.01 22.97
N LEU A 172 -8.65 7.33 22.94
CA LEU A 172 -9.84 7.96 23.48
C LEU A 172 -11.13 7.49 22.77
N LEU A 173 -11.09 7.38 21.44
CA LEU A 173 -12.22 6.84 20.66
C LEU A 173 -12.56 5.40 21.06
N LEU A 174 -11.55 4.54 21.22
CA LEU A 174 -11.75 3.15 21.63
C LEU A 174 -12.28 3.03 23.06
N VAL A 175 -11.86 3.91 23.96
CA VAL A 175 -12.35 3.94 25.35
C VAL A 175 -13.76 4.49 25.44
N MET A 176 -14.09 5.54 24.69
CA MET A 176 -15.41 6.19 24.75
C MET A 176 -16.51 5.43 24.01
N PHE A 177 -16.19 4.86 22.84
CA PHE A 177 -17.19 4.22 21.98
C PHE A 177 -17.11 2.68 21.99
N GLY A 178 -16.18 2.13 22.79
CA GLY A 178 -15.96 0.70 22.91
C GLY A 178 -14.89 0.18 21.97
N ARG A 179 -14.31 -0.97 22.34
CA ARG A 179 -13.21 -1.64 21.62
C ARG A 179 -13.78 -2.48 20.48
N SER A 180 -14.31 -1.84 19.45
CA SER A 180 -14.81 -2.53 18.27
C SER A 180 -13.86 -2.40 17.09
N THR A 181 -13.81 -3.43 16.26
CA THR A 181 -13.04 -3.46 15.02
C THR A 181 -13.43 -2.29 14.10
N THR A 182 -14.73 -1.95 14.06
CA THR A 182 -15.22 -0.82 13.24
C THR A 182 -14.67 0.52 13.71
N ILE A 183 -14.66 0.77 15.03
CA ILE A 183 -14.12 2.01 15.60
C ILE A 183 -12.61 2.10 15.34
N LEU A 184 -11.92 0.96 15.42
CA LEU A 184 -10.49 0.89 15.09
C LEU A 184 -10.24 1.26 13.61
N PHE A 185 -11.01 0.71 12.66
CA PHE A 185 -10.89 1.01 11.23
C PHE A 185 -11.14 2.50 10.94
N VAL A 186 -12.24 3.02 11.47
CA VAL A 186 -12.62 4.42 11.28
C VAL A 186 -11.60 5.33 11.95
N GLY A 187 -11.21 5.04 13.18
CA GLY A 187 -10.27 5.87 13.94
C GLY A 187 -8.89 5.96 13.29
N ILE A 188 -8.33 4.84 12.82
CA ILE A 188 -7.04 4.82 12.09
C ILE A 188 -7.18 5.60 10.78
N GLY A 189 -8.21 5.32 9.98
CA GLY A 189 -8.44 5.97 8.69
C GLY A 189 -8.69 7.46 8.81
N LEU A 190 -9.44 7.88 9.86
CA LEU A 190 -9.81 9.28 10.12
C LEU A 190 -8.63 10.17 10.51
N MET A 191 -7.55 9.61 11.01
CA MET A 191 -6.34 10.38 11.33
C MET A 191 -5.33 10.39 10.18
N SER A 192 -5.25 9.29 9.42
CA SER A 192 -4.22 9.13 8.39
C SER A 192 -4.49 9.92 7.10
N TRP A 193 -5.72 10.42 6.88
CA TRP A 193 -6.03 11.25 5.72
C TRP A 193 -5.36 12.64 5.78
N LEU A 194 -4.97 13.09 6.97
CA LEU A 194 -4.36 14.41 7.17
C LEU A 194 -3.04 14.55 6.41
N ASP A 195 -2.13 13.58 6.56
CA ASP A 195 -0.86 13.56 5.84
C ASP A 195 -1.08 13.45 4.33
N MET A 196 -2.00 12.58 3.89
CA MET A 196 -2.34 12.42 2.49
C MET A 196 -2.87 13.73 1.88
N SER A 197 -3.69 14.48 2.63
CA SER A 197 -4.23 15.76 2.17
C SER A 197 -3.15 16.80 1.90
N ARG A 198 -2.11 16.89 2.74
CA ARG A 198 -0.97 17.80 2.55
C ARG A 198 -0.15 17.44 1.32
N ILE A 199 0.12 16.15 1.13
CA ILE A 199 0.89 15.65 -0.01
C ILE A 199 0.14 15.95 -1.31
N VAL A 200 -1.14 15.60 -1.36
CA VAL A 200 -1.98 15.82 -2.54
C VAL A 200 -2.17 17.31 -2.83
N ARG A 201 -2.35 18.14 -1.80
CA ARG A 201 -2.38 19.60 -1.98
C ARG A 201 -1.10 20.11 -2.64
N GLY A 202 0.08 19.71 -2.16
CA GLY A 202 1.36 20.14 -2.73
C GLY A 202 1.48 19.77 -4.21
N GLN A 203 1.09 18.55 -4.58
CA GLN A 203 1.07 18.08 -5.97
C GLN A 203 0.03 18.83 -6.81
N THR A 204 -1.15 19.10 -6.25
CA THR A 204 -2.22 19.83 -6.92
C THR A 204 -1.79 21.26 -7.27
N LEU A 205 -1.07 21.95 -6.39
CA LEU A 205 -0.52 23.27 -6.66
C LEU A 205 0.44 23.25 -7.86
N SER A 206 1.30 22.21 -7.95
CA SER A 206 2.22 22.03 -9.08
C SER A 206 1.50 21.70 -10.39
N ILE A 207 0.42 20.91 -10.33
CA ILE A 207 -0.38 20.57 -11.52
C ILE A 207 -1.21 21.77 -11.98
N LYS A 208 -1.78 22.53 -11.05
CA LYS A 208 -2.60 23.70 -11.34
C LYS A 208 -1.87 24.76 -12.19
N SER A 209 -0.56 24.90 -12.05
CA SER A 209 0.27 25.85 -12.79
C SER A 209 0.71 25.35 -14.17
N LYS A 210 0.13 24.27 -14.69
CA LYS A 210 0.44 23.75 -16.02
C LYS A 210 -0.42 24.41 -17.08
N GLU A 211 0.16 24.69 -18.26
CA GLU A 211 -0.49 25.36 -19.37
C GLU A 211 -1.82 24.75 -19.82
N TYR A 212 -1.93 23.40 -19.81
CA TYR A 212 -3.17 22.73 -20.16
C TYR A 212 -4.31 22.94 -19.16
N ILE A 213 -3.98 23.23 -17.88
CA ILE A 213 -4.98 23.61 -16.88
C ILE A 213 -5.44 25.05 -17.10
N GLU A 214 -4.52 25.96 -17.38
CA GLU A 214 -4.83 27.35 -17.71
C GLU A 214 -5.69 27.43 -18.98
N ALA A 215 -5.36 26.65 -19.99
CA ALA A 215 -6.18 26.55 -21.20
C ALA A 215 -7.59 26.03 -20.92
N ALA A 216 -7.74 25.00 -20.05
CA ALA A 216 -9.05 24.48 -19.64
C ALA A 216 -9.88 25.53 -18.89
N GLN A 217 -9.22 26.35 -18.05
CA GLN A 217 -9.88 27.46 -17.35
C GLN A 217 -10.35 28.55 -18.33
N ALA A 218 -9.47 28.93 -19.27
CA ALA A 218 -9.75 29.95 -20.29
C ALA A 218 -10.92 29.56 -21.21
N THR A 219 -11.09 28.26 -21.46
CA THR A 219 -12.23 27.71 -22.24
C THR A 219 -13.52 27.53 -21.43
N GLY A 220 -13.53 27.95 -20.14
CA GLY A 220 -14.72 27.92 -19.30
C GLY A 220 -15.08 26.55 -18.73
N VAL A 221 -14.14 25.59 -18.67
CA VAL A 221 -14.35 24.29 -18.01
C VAL A 221 -14.55 24.50 -16.48
N SER A 222 -15.61 23.94 -15.92
CA SER A 222 -15.90 24.08 -14.50
C SER A 222 -14.82 23.49 -13.60
N SER A 223 -14.57 24.09 -12.42
CA SER A 223 -13.56 23.68 -11.45
C SER A 223 -13.66 22.19 -11.07
N ILE A 224 -14.87 21.69 -10.82
CA ILE A 224 -15.10 20.26 -10.50
C ILE A 224 -14.62 19.37 -11.66
N LYS A 225 -14.92 19.76 -12.90
CA LYS A 225 -14.53 18.99 -14.08
C LYS A 225 -13.03 19.01 -14.28
N ILE A 226 -12.37 20.13 -13.95
CA ILE A 226 -10.89 20.23 -13.97
C ILE A 226 -10.29 19.30 -12.91
N ILE A 227 -10.80 19.30 -11.68
CA ILE A 227 -10.32 18.41 -10.61
C ILE A 227 -10.48 16.95 -11.04
N LEU A 228 -11.68 16.55 -11.49
CA LEU A 228 -11.98 15.15 -11.78
C LEU A 228 -11.28 14.62 -13.04
N ARG A 229 -11.14 15.44 -14.11
CA ARG A 229 -10.61 15.02 -15.40
C ARG A 229 -9.13 15.32 -15.64
N HIS A 230 -8.60 16.32 -14.95
CA HIS A 230 -7.23 16.77 -15.19
C HIS A 230 -6.34 16.60 -13.95
N ILE A 231 -6.80 16.95 -12.75
CA ILE A 231 -5.97 16.90 -11.56
C ILE A 231 -5.90 15.47 -11.01
N LEU A 232 -7.02 14.86 -10.66
CA LEU A 232 -7.03 13.52 -10.05
C LEU A 232 -6.30 12.45 -10.90
N PRO A 233 -6.50 12.36 -12.23
CA PRO A 233 -5.76 11.37 -13.02
C PRO A 233 -4.25 11.59 -13.01
N ASN A 234 -3.79 12.84 -12.95
CA ASN A 234 -2.37 13.16 -12.89
C ASN A 234 -1.76 12.95 -11.48
N LEU A 235 -2.59 12.90 -10.45
CA LEU A 235 -2.18 12.57 -9.08
C LEU A 235 -2.04 11.06 -8.85
N MET A 236 -2.66 10.20 -9.69
CA MET A 236 -2.75 8.76 -9.45
C MET A 236 -1.41 8.08 -9.20
N GLY A 237 -0.34 8.51 -9.89
CA GLY A 237 1.00 7.96 -9.65
C GLY A 237 1.47 8.19 -8.22
N VAL A 238 1.41 9.43 -7.76
CA VAL A 238 1.82 9.82 -6.40
C VAL A 238 0.90 9.20 -5.36
N VAL A 239 -0.41 9.24 -5.60
CA VAL A 239 -1.42 8.65 -4.70
C VAL A 239 -1.19 7.16 -4.51
N THR A 240 -0.91 6.41 -5.59
CA THR A 240 -0.64 4.96 -5.51
C THR A 240 0.59 4.65 -4.67
N VAL A 241 1.68 5.40 -4.85
CA VAL A 241 2.90 5.23 -4.05
C VAL A 241 2.62 5.47 -2.57
N TYR A 242 1.99 6.60 -2.23
CA TYR A 242 1.69 6.92 -0.84
C TYR A 242 0.67 5.96 -0.23
N ALA A 243 -0.35 5.52 -0.99
CA ALA A 243 -1.30 4.51 -0.55
C ALA A 243 -0.59 3.22 -0.13
N THR A 244 0.39 2.76 -0.93
CA THR A 244 1.16 1.55 -0.62
C THR A 244 2.00 1.72 0.66
N LEU A 245 2.59 2.90 0.87
CA LEU A 245 3.40 3.21 2.06
C LEU A 245 2.55 3.46 3.32
N LEU A 246 1.27 3.82 3.18
CA LEU A 246 0.34 3.98 4.30
C LEU A 246 -0.03 2.63 4.93
N VAL A 247 -0.17 1.56 4.14
CA VAL A 247 -0.59 0.25 4.64
C VAL A 247 0.31 -0.27 5.78
N PRO A 248 1.65 -0.32 5.66
CA PRO A 248 2.50 -0.77 6.76
C PRO A 248 2.40 0.13 7.99
N ILE A 249 2.22 1.44 7.83
CA ILE A 249 2.03 2.37 8.95
C ILE A 249 0.74 2.01 9.70
N MET A 250 -0.33 1.67 9.00
CA MET A 250 -1.60 1.27 9.60
C MET A 250 -1.53 -0.08 10.29
N ILE A 251 -0.81 -1.05 9.69
CA ILE A 251 -0.54 -2.35 10.33
C ILE A 251 0.21 -2.14 11.66
N MET A 252 1.26 -1.31 11.65
CA MET A 252 2.03 -1.00 12.86
C MET A 252 1.16 -0.32 13.92
N THR A 253 0.30 0.62 13.52
CA THR A 253 -0.62 1.33 14.43
C THR A 253 -1.64 0.38 15.05
N GLU A 254 -2.31 -0.42 14.23
CA GLU A 254 -3.26 -1.45 14.70
C GLU A 254 -2.57 -2.40 15.66
N SER A 255 -1.43 -2.94 15.26
CA SER A 255 -0.69 -3.91 16.06
C SER A 255 -0.20 -3.32 17.38
N PHE A 256 0.21 -2.06 17.41
CA PHE A 256 0.59 -1.39 18.65
C PHE A 256 -0.60 -1.21 19.60
N ILE A 257 -1.76 -0.79 19.11
CA ILE A 257 -2.98 -0.65 19.90
C ILE A 257 -3.46 -2.02 20.42
N SER A 258 -3.41 -3.04 19.58
CA SER A 258 -3.78 -4.41 19.96
C SER A 258 -2.79 -5.02 20.94
N PHE A 259 -1.49 -4.75 20.79
CA PHE A 259 -0.45 -5.12 21.75
C PHE A 259 -0.69 -4.53 23.15
N LEU A 260 -1.20 -3.31 23.24
CA LEU A 260 -1.60 -2.66 24.50
C LEU A 260 -2.93 -3.20 25.06
N GLY A 261 -3.57 -4.18 24.43
CA GLY A 261 -4.86 -4.75 24.84
C GLY A 261 -6.07 -3.84 24.57
N LEU A 262 -5.89 -2.76 23.80
CA LEU A 262 -6.94 -1.80 23.47
C LEU A 262 -7.54 -2.02 22.08
N GLY A 263 -6.93 -2.90 21.26
CA GLY A 263 -7.32 -3.16 19.87
C GLY A 263 -8.39 -4.22 19.73
N ILE A 264 -8.12 -5.18 18.86
CA ILE A 264 -9.03 -6.29 18.53
C ILE A 264 -9.29 -7.14 19.77
N GLN A 265 -10.57 -7.46 19.99
CA GLN A 265 -11.03 -8.25 21.12
C GLN A 265 -11.48 -9.65 20.67
N GLU A 266 -11.38 -10.62 21.56
CA GLU A 266 -11.90 -11.96 21.31
C GLU A 266 -13.41 -11.96 20.94
N PRO A 267 -13.86 -12.87 20.09
CA PRO A 267 -13.16 -14.06 19.55
C PRO A 267 -12.22 -13.77 18.36
N LEU A 268 -12.10 -12.51 17.92
CA LEU A 268 -11.16 -12.14 16.88
C LEU A 268 -9.77 -11.90 17.47
N THR A 269 -8.75 -12.13 16.65
CA THR A 269 -7.38 -11.81 17.02
C THR A 269 -6.68 -11.01 15.91
N SER A 270 -5.51 -10.46 16.23
CA SER A 270 -4.65 -9.73 15.29
C SER A 270 -3.19 -10.06 15.55
N TRP A 271 -2.31 -9.68 14.62
CA TRP A 271 -0.87 -9.88 14.85
C TRP A 271 -0.40 -9.20 16.15
N GLY A 272 -0.87 -7.98 16.43
CA GLY A 272 -0.50 -7.26 17.63
C GLY A 272 -0.95 -7.94 18.92
N ALA A 273 -2.19 -8.46 18.95
CA ALA A 273 -2.72 -9.22 20.08
C ALA A 273 -1.92 -10.52 20.30
N MET A 274 -1.69 -11.31 19.24
CA MET A 274 -0.91 -12.55 19.34
C MET A 274 0.56 -12.30 19.73
N ILE A 275 1.17 -11.23 19.23
CA ILE A 275 2.54 -10.84 19.63
C ILE A 275 2.58 -10.48 21.12
N SER A 276 1.56 -9.79 21.64
CA SER A 276 1.46 -9.48 23.07
C SER A 276 1.32 -10.73 23.93
N GLU A 277 0.43 -11.64 23.54
CA GLU A 277 0.23 -12.96 24.20
C GLU A 277 1.54 -13.76 24.19
N GLY A 278 2.15 -13.94 23.01
CA GLY A 278 3.39 -14.70 22.85
C GLY A 278 4.60 -14.07 23.55
N ALA A 279 4.66 -12.75 23.67
CA ALA A 279 5.70 -12.06 24.45
C ALA A 279 5.55 -12.35 25.95
N GLY A 280 4.32 -12.41 26.46
CA GLY A 280 4.05 -12.77 27.85
C GLY A 280 4.46 -14.21 28.18
N SER A 281 4.31 -15.13 27.23
CA SER A 281 4.57 -16.57 27.41
C SER A 281 6.04 -16.96 27.17
N MET A 282 6.90 -16.05 26.70
CA MET A 282 8.33 -16.33 26.39
C MET A 282 9.10 -16.96 27.55
N THR A 283 8.82 -16.56 28.78
CA THR A 283 9.49 -17.07 29.99
C THR A 283 9.13 -18.52 30.31
N HIS A 284 8.05 -19.03 29.72
CA HIS A 284 7.59 -20.41 29.90
C HIS A 284 8.17 -21.38 28.84
N GLY A 285 9.07 -20.90 27.97
CA GLY A 285 9.72 -21.72 26.94
C GLY A 285 8.88 -21.95 25.69
N THR A 286 7.81 -21.18 25.47
CA THR A 286 6.85 -21.30 24.35
C THR A 286 7.11 -20.29 23.24
N LEU A 287 8.37 -20.20 22.79
CA LEU A 287 8.80 -19.19 21.79
C LEU A 287 8.00 -19.24 20.47
N TRP A 288 7.43 -20.38 20.10
CA TRP A 288 6.62 -20.51 18.88
C TRP A 288 5.37 -19.65 18.90
N GLN A 289 4.82 -19.33 20.11
CA GLN A 289 3.65 -18.47 20.26
C GLN A 289 3.92 -17.04 19.76
N LEU A 290 5.15 -16.58 19.93
CA LEU A 290 5.61 -15.28 19.40
C LEU A 290 6.09 -15.40 17.95
N ALA A 291 6.80 -16.46 17.59
CA ALA A 291 7.50 -16.57 16.33
C ALA A 291 6.55 -16.56 15.12
N ALA A 292 5.42 -17.28 15.19
CA ALA A 292 4.47 -17.37 14.08
C ALA A 292 3.85 -16.00 13.72
N PRO A 293 3.17 -15.28 14.63
CA PRO A 293 2.57 -13.98 14.31
C PRO A 293 3.64 -12.94 13.95
N LEU A 294 4.79 -12.95 14.62
CA LEU A 294 5.89 -12.02 14.34
C LEU A 294 6.45 -12.23 12.92
N PHE A 295 6.59 -13.47 12.46
CA PHE A 295 7.03 -13.75 11.10
C PHE A 295 6.09 -13.13 10.05
N PHE A 296 4.77 -13.36 10.16
CA PHE A 296 3.80 -12.80 9.22
C PHE A 296 3.73 -11.27 9.29
N PHE A 297 3.81 -10.72 10.48
CA PHE A 297 3.88 -9.26 10.69
C PHE A 297 5.10 -8.66 9.98
N VAL A 298 6.29 -9.17 10.24
CA VAL A 298 7.55 -8.64 9.70
C VAL A 298 7.62 -8.79 8.19
N ILE A 299 7.31 -9.98 7.65
CA ILE A 299 7.34 -10.20 6.20
C ILE A 299 6.35 -9.29 5.47
N THR A 300 5.19 -9.05 6.06
CA THR A 300 4.17 -8.16 5.47
C THR A 300 4.66 -6.72 5.42
N LEU A 301 5.22 -6.20 6.52
CA LEU A 301 5.75 -4.84 6.58
C LEU A 301 6.86 -4.63 5.54
N PHE A 302 7.88 -5.49 5.52
CA PHE A 302 8.97 -5.38 4.55
C PHE A 302 8.48 -5.51 3.12
N SER A 303 7.53 -6.41 2.87
CA SER A 303 6.97 -6.59 1.54
C SER A 303 6.26 -5.33 1.04
N PHE A 304 5.46 -4.67 1.87
CA PHE A 304 4.82 -3.40 1.51
C PHE A 304 5.84 -2.29 1.30
N TYR A 305 6.89 -2.18 2.12
CA TYR A 305 7.94 -1.19 1.93
C TYR A 305 8.69 -1.40 0.61
N PHE A 306 9.10 -2.64 0.29
CA PHE A 306 9.79 -2.93 -0.96
C PHE A 306 8.91 -2.69 -2.19
N VAL A 307 7.62 -3.04 -2.12
CA VAL A 307 6.67 -2.76 -3.21
C VAL A 307 6.44 -1.25 -3.33
N GLY A 308 6.28 -0.53 -2.22
CA GLY A 308 6.08 0.92 -2.22
C GLY A 308 7.28 1.68 -2.81
N ASP A 309 8.50 1.34 -2.39
CA ASP A 309 9.73 1.92 -2.95
C ASP A 309 9.88 1.57 -4.43
N GLY A 310 9.63 0.33 -4.82
CA GLY A 310 9.66 -0.08 -6.21
C GLY A 310 8.63 0.62 -7.10
N LEU A 311 7.44 0.90 -6.57
CA LEU A 311 6.43 1.71 -7.27
C LEU A 311 6.87 3.17 -7.37
N ARG A 312 7.47 3.72 -6.33
CA ARG A 312 8.01 5.07 -6.33
C ARG A 312 9.07 5.23 -7.43
N ASP A 313 10.06 4.34 -7.47
CA ASP A 313 11.12 4.35 -8.49
C ASP A 313 10.55 4.17 -9.90
N ALA A 314 9.56 3.29 -10.05
CA ALA A 314 8.94 3.02 -11.35
C ALA A 314 8.10 4.19 -11.89
N LEU A 315 7.48 4.97 -11.00
CA LEU A 315 6.60 6.07 -11.34
C LEU A 315 7.28 7.45 -11.31
N ASP A 316 8.55 7.55 -10.86
CA ASP A 316 9.29 8.81 -10.83
C ASP A 316 9.50 9.35 -12.27
N PRO A 317 9.03 10.57 -12.58
CA PRO A 317 9.19 11.17 -13.90
C PRO A 317 10.62 11.64 -14.21
N LYS A 318 11.52 11.75 -13.21
CA LYS A 318 12.89 12.24 -13.39
C LYS A 318 13.80 11.26 -14.13
N ASP A 319 13.44 10.01 -14.18
CA ASP A 319 14.18 8.94 -14.86
C ASP A 319 13.67 8.66 -16.28
N ARG A 320 12.94 9.60 -16.86
CA ARG A 320 12.42 9.52 -18.24
C ARG A 320 13.31 10.17 -19.24
#